data_e24f5b7368ea7c87cec682507df021b9
#
_entry.id   e24f5b7368ea7c87cec682507df021b9
#
_cell.length_a   1.000
_cell.length_b   1.000
_cell.length_c   1.000
_cell.angle_alpha   90.00
_cell.angle_beta   90.00
_cell.angle_gamma   90.00
#
_symmetry.space_group_name_H-M   'P 1'
#
loop_
_entity.id
_entity.type
_entity.pdbx_description
1 polymer ?
#
loop_
_entity_poly.entity_id
_entity_poly.type
_entity_poly.pdbx_seq_one_letter_code
_entity_poly.pdbx_strand_id
1 'polypeptide(L)'
;CDRRQRQMCIRDRLEGRPIVYDQPTTINDPAGTFIEIIRAGALDHADLSDARLFYNHDLNKVPLARTPKTMQLTLDAAGLSMVAELPDTEEARSVYTAVQRGDLSGMSFAFKVPEGGDSYDAATNTRTITKIEKVYEISVVPFPAYPQTSVEARSAINAWTSTAAERAKAIIKANSILLKEV
;
A
#
# COMPACT_ATOMS: atom_id res chain seq x y z
N CYS A 1 -11.02 -30.45 -14.97
CA CYS A 1 -10.48 -29.12 -15.20
C CYS A 1 -9.07 -29.26 -15.79
N ASP A 2 -8.87 -28.83 -17.02
CA ASP A 2 -7.62 -28.98 -17.76
C ASP A 2 -6.50 -28.16 -17.07
N ARG A 3 -5.25 -28.65 -17.14
CA ARG A 3 -4.07 -27.95 -16.59
C ARG A 3 -3.95 -26.50 -17.06
N ARG A 4 -4.40 -26.18 -18.28
CA ARG A 4 -4.42 -24.81 -18.83
C ARG A 4 -5.47 -23.91 -18.15
N GLN A 5 -6.59 -24.47 -17.68
CA GLN A 5 -7.61 -23.73 -16.92
C GLN A 5 -7.21 -23.49 -15.46
N ARG A 6 -6.33 -24.33 -14.88
CA ARG A 6 -5.83 -24.09 -13.52
C ARG A 6 -4.88 -22.88 -13.42
N GLN A 7 -4.14 -22.57 -14.49
CA GLN A 7 -3.29 -21.37 -14.53
C GLN A 7 -4.13 -20.07 -14.61
N MET A 8 -5.37 -20.11 -15.10
CA MET A 8 -6.27 -18.96 -15.16
C MET A 8 -6.96 -18.60 -13.83
N CYS A 9 -6.89 -19.47 -12.82
CA CYS A 9 -7.58 -19.26 -11.52
C CYS A 9 -6.66 -18.72 -10.40
N ILE A 10 -5.36 -18.63 -10.63
CA ILE A 10 -4.41 -18.12 -9.64
C ILE A 10 -4.02 -16.71 -10.06
N ARG A 11 -4.66 -15.73 -9.45
CA ARG A 11 -4.30 -14.32 -9.63
C ARG A 11 -3.23 -13.96 -8.61
N ASP A 12 -2.08 -13.53 -9.10
CA ASP A 12 -1.06 -12.95 -8.25
C ASP A 12 -1.60 -11.67 -7.62
N ARG A 13 -1.25 -11.45 -6.34
CA ARG A 13 -1.72 -10.30 -5.57
C ARG A 13 -0.55 -9.50 -5.06
N LEU A 14 -0.75 -8.20 -5.00
CA LEU A 14 0.09 -7.30 -4.22
C LEU A 14 -0.67 -6.91 -2.95
N GLU A 15 0.01 -6.95 -1.83
CA GLU A 15 -0.46 -6.45 -0.55
C GLU A 15 0.50 -5.36 -0.09
N GLY A 16 0.00 -4.28 0.47
CA GLY A 16 0.85 -3.19 0.88
C GLY A 16 0.17 -2.16 1.75
N ARG A 17 0.98 -1.22 2.23
CA ARG A 17 0.52 -0.08 3.03
C ARG A 17 1.01 1.21 2.37
N PRO A 18 0.21 1.79 1.47
CA PRO A 18 0.60 3.03 0.78
C PRO A 18 0.61 4.25 1.68
N ILE A 19 -0.20 4.31 2.75
CA ILE A 19 -0.25 5.46 3.67
C ILE A 19 -0.07 4.98 5.10
N VAL A 20 0.87 5.59 5.81
CA VAL A 20 1.14 5.36 7.23
C VAL A 20 0.90 6.67 7.99
N TYR A 21 0.06 6.62 9.04
CA TYR A 21 -0.27 7.79 9.84
C TYR A 21 0.84 8.20 10.82
N ASP A 22 0.85 9.48 11.15
CA ASP A 22 1.66 10.09 12.20
C ASP A 22 3.17 9.87 12.06
N GLN A 23 3.63 9.62 10.82
CA GLN A 23 5.04 9.47 10.52
C GLN A 23 5.58 10.73 9.84
N PRO A 24 6.53 11.45 10.48
CA PRO A 24 7.21 12.56 9.83
C PRO A 24 7.99 12.07 8.60
N THR A 25 7.74 12.68 7.47
CA THR A 25 8.37 12.32 6.20
C THR A 25 8.96 13.56 5.56
N THR A 26 10.22 13.50 5.17
CA THR A 26 10.87 14.59 4.43
C THR A 26 10.43 14.54 2.97
N ILE A 27 9.75 15.56 2.52
CA ILE A 27 9.32 15.73 1.13
C ILE A 27 10.29 16.69 0.44
N ASN A 28 10.83 16.25 -0.69
CA ASN A 28 11.65 17.07 -1.58
C ASN A 28 10.78 17.52 -2.77
N ASP A 29 10.32 18.74 -2.72
CA ASP A 29 9.54 19.38 -3.77
C ASP A 29 10.44 20.36 -4.55
N PRO A 30 10.18 20.66 -5.83
CA PRO A 30 10.92 21.69 -6.58
C PRO A 30 10.92 23.05 -5.89
N ALA A 31 9.92 23.38 -5.08
CA ALA A 31 9.83 24.63 -4.31
C ALA A 31 10.65 24.60 -2.99
N GLY A 32 11.13 23.44 -2.57
CA GLY A 32 11.91 23.28 -1.34
C GLY A 32 11.65 21.97 -0.62
N THR A 33 12.40 21.75 0.46
CA THR A 33 12.27 20.56 1.31
C THR A 33 11.47 20.94 2.56
N PHE A 34 10.51 20.08 2.95
CA PHE A 34 9.72 20.24 4.17
C PHE A 34 9.38 18.88 4.80
N ILE A 35 8.94 18.89 6.04
CA ILE A 35 8.42 17.70 6.71
C ILE A 35 6.91 17.64 6.45
N GLU A 36 6.39 16.45 6.08
CA GLU A 36 4.96 16.20 5.95
C GLU A 36 4.52 15.09 6.90
N ILE A 37 3.36 15.30 7.54
CA ILE A 37 2.75 14.33 8.44
C ILE A 37 1.27 14.18 8.05
N ILE A 38 0.86 12.95 7.76
CA ILE A 38 -0.56 12.60 7.58
C ILE A 38 -1.08 12.09 8.92
N ARG A 39 -2.03 12.82 9.51
CA ARG A 39 -2.56 12.50 10.84
C ARG A 39 -3.54 11.33 10.80
N ALA A 40 -3.59 10.56 11.88
CA ALA A 40 -4.64 9.56 12.07
C ALA A 40 -6.02 10.21 11.89
N GLY A 41 -6.91 9.53 11.14
CA GLY A 41 -8.23 10.05 10.78
C GLY A 41 -8.27 10.93 9.53
N ALA A 42 -7.14 11.29 8.93
CA ALA A 42 -7.12 12.13 7.72
C ALA A 42 -7.88 11.52 6.53
N LEU A 43 -8.05 10.21 6.50
CA LEU A 43 -8.74 9.47 5.44
C LEU A 43 -10.18 9.05 5.79
N ASP A 44 -10.70 9.36 6.99
CA ASP A 44 -12.01 8.86 7.45
C ASP A 44 -13.18 9.20 6.52
N HIS A 45 -13.06 10.30 5.77
CA HIS A 45 -14.06 10.76 4.82
C HIS A 45 -13.53 10.88 3.39
N ALA A 46 -12.36 10.30 3.10
CA ALA A 46 -11.76 10.37 1.78
C ALA A 46 -12.53 9.52 0.77
N ASP A 47 -12.68 10.02 -0.44
CA ASP A 47 -13.18 9.23 -1.57
C ASP A 47 -12.08 8.26 -2.04
N LEU A 48 -12.28 6.98 -1.74
CA LEU A 48 -11.43 5.86 -2.15
C LEU A 48 -12.10 5.00 -3.25
N SER A 49 -13.24 5.42 -3.77
CA SER A 49 -14.10 4.59 -4.64
C SER A 49 -13.53 4.34 -6.03
N ASP A 50 -12.63 5.19 -6.52
CA ASP A 50 -12.04 5.12 -7.86
C ASP A 50 -10.52 5.34 -7.82
N ALA A 51 -9.84 4.72 -6.89
CA ALA A 51 -8.38 4.70 -6.86
C ALA A 51 -7.83 3.63 -7.83
N ARG A 52 -6.73 3.93 -8.49
CA ARG A 52 -6.05 3.03 -9.44
C ARG A 52 -4.65 2.70 -9.00
N LEU A 53 -4.22 1.46 -9.27
CA LEU A 53 -2.86 1.02 -9.01
C LEU A 53 -2.04 1.13 -10.29
N PHE A 54 -0.87 1.79 -10.19
CA PHE A 54 0.09 1.91 -11.27
C PHE A 54 1.50 1.47 -10.83
N TYR A 55 2.40 1.42 -11.79
CA TYR A 55 3.83 1.37 -11.57
C TYR A 55 4.42 2.75 -11.86
N ASN A 56 5.19 3.28 -10.90
CA ASN A 56 6.00 4.50 -11.04
C ASN A 56 5.24 5.74 -11.53
N HIS A 57 3.97 5.90 -11.09
CA HIS A 57 3.09 7.04 -11.47
C HIS A 57 2.86 7.20 -12.98
N ASP A 58 3.06 6.14 -13.77
CA ASP A 58 2.88 6.22 -15.22
C ASP A 58 1.41 6.10 -15.62
N LEU A 59 0.73 7.25 -15.65
CA LEU A 59 -0.69 7.35 -16.01
C LEU A 59 -0.96 7.09 -17.51
N ASN A 60 0.08 6.95 -18.34
CA ASN A 60 -0.07 6.56 -19.76
C ASN A 60 -0.23 5.05 -19.93
N LYS A 61 -0.01 4.29 -18.86
CA LYS A 61 -0.16 2.84 -18.84
C LYS A 61 -1.55 2.41 -18.40
N VAL A 62 -1.88 1.16 -18.73
CA VAL A 62 -3.12 0.53 -18.23
C VAL A 62 -2.93 0.30 -16.71
N PRO A 63 -3.91 0.66 -15.87
CA PRO A 63 -3.84 0.39 -14.44
C PRO A 63 -3.65 -1.10 -14.15
N LEU A 64 -2.81 -1.43 -13.19
CA LEU A 64 -2.60 -2.80 -12.71
C LEU A 64 -3.82 -3.33 -11.94
N ALA A 65 -4.52 -2.43 -11.24
CA ALA A 65 -5.76 -2.73 -10.52
C ALA A 65 -6.57 -1.45 -10.27
N ARG A 66 -7.84 -1.60 -9.85
CA ARG A 66 -8.74 -0.48 -9.55
C ARG A 66 -9.76 -0.86 -8.48
N THR A 67 -10.05 0.08 -7.56
CA THR A 67 -11.16 -0.07 -6.61
C THR A 67 -12.52 0.01 -7.31
N PRO A 68 -13.53 -0.67 -6.81
CA PRO A 68 -13.49 -1.74 -5.81
C PRO A 68 -13.33 -3.14 -6.44
N LYS A 69 -13.12 -3.25 -7.76
CA LYS A 69 -13.24 -4.52 -8.51
C LYS A 69 -12.04 -5.44 -8.36
N THR A 70 -10.84 -4.89 -8.48
CA THR A 70 -9.58 -5.64 -8.48
C THR A 70 -8.60 -5.14 -7.43
N MET A 71 -8.98 -4.08 -6.71
CA MET A 71 -8.22 -3.56 -5.57
C MET A 71 -9.17 -3.24 -4.43
N GLN A 72 -8.79 -3.65 -3.22
CA GLN A 72 -9.45 -3.32 -1.97
C GLN A 72 -8.56 -2.42 -1.13
N LEU A 73 -9.15 -1.36 -0.60
CA LEU A 73 -8.51 -0.43 0.32
C LEU A 73 -9.21 -0.53 1.67
N THR A 74 -8.44 -0.65 2.72
CA THR A 74 -8.96 -0.78 4.10
C THR A 74 -8.23 0.19 5.00
N LEU A 75 -8.99 1.00 5.75
CA LEU A 75 -8.46 1.88 6.79
C LEU A 75 -8.31 1.11 8.09
N ASP A 76 -7.18 1.32 8.76
CA ASP A 76 -6.93 0.84 10.11
C ASP A 76 -6.22 1.92 10.95
N ALA A 77 -5.91 1.63 12.21
CA ALA A 77 -5.27 2.58 13.11
C ALA A 77 -3.86 3.03 12.64
N ALA A 78 -3.21 2.27 11.78
CA ALA A 78 -1.88 2.59 11.28
C ALA A 78 -1.90 3.34 9.94
N GLY A 79 -3.04 3.36 9.22
CA GLY A 79 -3.16 4.05 7.93
C GLY A 79 -4.04 3.32 6.91
N LEU A 80 -3.65 3.35 5.65
CA LEU A 80 -4.34 2.71 4.53
C LEU A 80 -3.62 1.43 4.13
N SER A 81 -4.33 0.31 4.14
CA SER A 81 -3.88 -0.98 3.61
C SER A 81 -4.48 -1.22 2.23
N MET A 82 -3.76 -1.92 1.38
CA MET A 82 -4.17 -2.28 0.02
C MET A 82 -3.98 -3.77 -0.23
N VAL A 83 -4.96 -4.36 -0.91
CA VAL A 83 -4.85 -5.68 -1.56
C VAL A 83 -5.29 -5.53 -3.00
N ALA A 84 -4.43 -5.88 -3.96
CA ALA A 84 -4.71 -5.77 -5.38
C ALA A 84 -4.50 -7.11 -6.10
N GLU A 85 -5.48 -7.54 -6.88
CA GLU A 85 -5.36 -8.66 -7.81
C GLU A 85 -4.81 -8.16 -9.14
N LEU A 86 -3.69 -8.75 -9.58
CA LEU A 86 -3.03 -8.35 -10.81
C LEU A 86 -3.62 -9.05 -12.04
N PRO A 87 -3.68 -8.37 -13.19
CA PRO A 87 -4.03 -9.01 -14.47
C PRO A 87 -2.88 -9.90 -14.96
N ASP A 88 -3.20 -10.90 -15.78
CA ASP A 88 -2.19 -11.72 -16.45
C ASP A 88 -1.60 -10.99 -17.69
N THR A 89 -0.85 -9.92 -17.45
CA THR A 89 -0.14 -9.15 -18.48
C THR A 89 1.36 -9.18 -18.22
N GLU A 90 2.16 -8.90 -19.25
CA GLU A 90 3.62 -8.85 -19.13
C GLU A 90 4.07 -7.79 -18.13
N GLU A 91 3.46 -6.62 -18.15
CA GLU A 91 3.77 -5.53 -17.23
C GLU A 91 3.45 -5.90 -15.78
N ALA A 92 2.29 -6.48 -15.53
CA ALA A 92 1.90 -6.92 -14.19
C ALA A 92 2.81 -8.02 -13.65
N ARG A 93 3.20 -8.99 -14.49
CA ARG A 93 4.18 -10.04 -14.12
C ARG A 93 5.55 -9.45 -13.82
N SER A 94 5.98 -8.44 -14.59
CA SER A 94 7.26 -7.75 -14.35
C SER A 94 7.27 -7.03 -13.00
N VAL A 95 6.22 -6.27 -12.69
CA VAL A 95 6.05 -5.59 -11.41
C VAL A 95 5.99 -6.60 -10.25
N TYR A 96 5.17 -7.65 -10.39
CA TYR A 96 5.07 -8.72 -9.39
C TYR A 96 6.43 -9.36 -9.08
N THR A 97 7.17 -9.71 -10.13
CA THR A 97 8.50 -10.31 -10.00
C THR A 97 9.47 -9.37 -9.30
N ALA A 98 9.46 -8.08 -9.65
CA ALA A 98 10.33 -7.09 -9.03
C ALA A 98 10.00 -6.87 -7.54
N VAL A 99 8.72 -6.88 -7.17
CA VAL A 99 8.29 -6.84 -5.76
C VAL A 99 8.72 -8.13 -5.03
N GLN A 100 8.51 -9.30 -5.64
CA GLN A 100 8.90 -10.59 -5.05
C GLN A 100 10.41 -10.68 -4.78
N ARG A 101 11.23 -10.08 -5.64
CA ARG A 101 12.69 -10.02 -5.49
C ARG A 101 13.15 -8.95 -4.50
N GLY A 102 12.28 -8.01 -4.13
CA GLY A 102 12.61 -6.86 -3.30
C GLY A 102 13.22 -5.67 -4.07
N ASP A 103 13.23 -5.72 -5.41
CA ASP A 103 13.68 -4.60 -6.25
C ASP A 103 12.71 -3.41 -6.15
N LEU A 104 11.44 -3.69 -5.83
CA LEU A 104 10.38 -2.73 -5.53
C LEU A 104 9.79 -3.07 -4.15
N SER A 105 9.91 -2.17 -3.20
CA SER A 105 9.47 -2.41 -1.81
C SER A 105 8.60 -1.28 -1.25
N GLY A 106 8.51 -0.15 -1.94
CA GLY A 106 7.79 1.01 -1.50
C GLY A 106 6.59 1.37 -2.36
N MET A 107 5.74 2.21 -1.81
CA MET A 107 4.57 2.73 -2.47
C MET A 107 4.54 4.26 -2.40
N SER A 108 3.90 4.86 -3.36
CA SER A 108 3.56 6.27 -3.40
C SER A 108 2.09 6.42 -3.75
N PHE A 109 1.54 7.61 -3.57
CA PHE A 109 0.11 7.86 -3.82
C PHE A 109 -0.11 9.32 -4.21
N ALA A 110 -1.14 9.56 -5.04
CA ALA A 110 -1.61 10.90 -5.37
C ALA A 110 -2.98 11.15 -4.76
N PHE A 111 -3.11 12.28 -4.08
CA PHE A 111 -4.30 12.64 -3.32
C PHE A 111 -4.62 14.13 -3.43
N LYS A 112 -5.82 14.50 -3.01
CA LYS A 112 -6.27 15.88 -2.90
C LYS A 112 -6.58 16.22 -1.44
N VAL A 113 -6.04 17.34 -0.99
CA VAL A 113 -6.38 17.92 0.31
C VAL A 113 -7.46 19.00 0.08
N PRO A 114 -8.58 18.98 0.80
CA PRO A 114 -9.58 20.04 0.71
C PRO A 114 -9.09 21.31 1.39
N GLU A 115 -9.75 22.44 1.11
CA GLU A 115 -9.47 23.69 1.82
C GLU A 115 -9.61 23.51 3.34
N GLY A 116 -8.59 23.96 4.10
CA GLY A 116 -8.50 23.74 5.55
C GLY A 116 -8.22 22.31 5.98
N GLY A 117 -7.85 21.40 5.05
CA GLY A 117 -7.48 20.03 5.33
C GLY A 117 -6.03 19.85 5.74
N ASP A 118 -5.20 20.89 5.66
CA ASP A 118 -3.82 20.91 6.12
C ASP A 118 -3.47 22.22 6.84
N SER A 119 -2.35 22.21 7.49
CA SER A 119 -1.73 23.39 8.11
C SER A 119 -0.22 23.34 7.92
N TYR A 120 0.43 24.51 7.89
CA TYR A 120 1.87 24.62 7.76
C TYR A 120 2.44 25.45 8.92
N ASP A 121 3.41 24.86 9.61
CA ASP A 121 4.19 25.53 10.65
C ASP A 121 5.56 25.90 10.09
N ALA A 122 5.78 27.21 9.92
CA ALA A 122 7.01 27.73 9.38
C ALA A 122 8.20 27.60 10.38
N ALA A 123 7.96 27.52 11.69
CA ALA A 123 9.01 27.39 12.69
C ALA A 123 9.66 25.98 12.64
N THR A 124 8.85 24.98 12.37
CA THR A 124 9.31 23.58 12.27
C THR A 124 9.43 23.10 10.82
N ASN A 125 9.09 23.95 9.85
CA ASN A 125 9.02 23.58 8.43
C ASN A 125 8.17 22.34 8.18
N THR A 126 7.00 22.25 8.85
CA THR A 126 6.18 21.05 8.87
C THR A 126 4.79 21.33 8.30
N ARG A 127 4.41 20.56 7.29
CA ARG A 127 3.03 20.45 6.80
C ARG A 127 2.31 19.32 7.50
N THR A 128 1.19 19.59 8.13
CA THR A 128 0.34 18.59 8.77
C THR A 128 -0.97 18.44 8.02
N ILE A 129 -1.23 17.25 7.48
CA ILE A 129 -2.45 16.92 6.76
C ILE A 129 -3.42 16.26 7.73
N THR A 130 -4.58 16.87 7.93
CA THR A 130 -5.65 16.41 8.82
C THR A 130 -6.87 15.88 8.07
N LYS A 131 -7.00 16.21 6.76
CA LYS A 131 -8.07 15.71 5.90
C LYS A 131 -7.56 15.48 4.49
N ILE A 132 -7.96 14.34 3.91
CA ILE A 132 -7.78 14.01 2.50
C ILE A 132 -9.17 13.90 1.89
N GLU A 133 -9.41 14.60 0.77
CA GLU A 133 -10.69 14.58 0.07
C GLU A 133 -10.80 13.33 -0.81
N LYS A 134 -9.71 12.99 -1.52
CA LYS A 134 -9.70 11.89 -2.49
C LYS A 134 -8.31 11.32 -2.69
N VAL A 135 -8.21 10.00 -2.84
CA VAL A 135 -7.03 9.32 -3.36
C VAL A 135 -7.30 8.93 -4.81
N TYR A 136 -6.48 9.43 -5.73
CA TYR A 136 -6.62 9.20 -7.17
C TYR A 136 -5.92 7.93 -7.63
N GLU A 137 -4.69 7.74 -7.14
CA GLU A 137 -3.88 6.60 -7.52
C GLU A 137 -2.91 6.21 -6.40
N ILE A 138 -2.50 4.97 -6.48
CA ILE A 138 -1.46 4.35 -5.67
C ILE A 138 -0.46 3.76 -6.66
N SER A 139 0.82 3.92 -6.41
CA SER A 139 1.86 3.37 -7.28
C SER A 139 2.86 2.54 -6.49
N VAL A 140 3.25 1.40 -7.06
CA VAL A 140 4.47 0.70 -6.66
C VAL A 140 5.65 1.45 -7.26
N VAL A 141 6.61 1.85 -6.44
CA VAL A 141 7.72 2.70 -6.87
C VAL A 141 9.07 2.18 -6.38
N PRO A 142 10.17 2.41 -7.13
CA PRO A 142 11.51 2.07 -6.67
C PRO A 142 12.01 3.01 -5.56
N PHE A 143 11.55 4.26 -5.55
CA PHE A 143 11.95 5.29 -4.58
C PHE A 143 10.70 5.98 -4.03
N PRO A 144 10.10 5.44 -2.94
CA PRO A 144 8.91 6.04 -2.36
C PRO A 144 9.21 7.39 -1.72
N ALA A 145 8.30 8.35 -1.89
CA ALA A 145 8.36 9.62 -1.15
C ALA A 145 8.22 9.39 0.36
N TYR A 146 7.45 8.36 0.75
CA TYR A 146 7.26 7.94 2.14
C TYR A 146 7.95 6.60 2.37
N PRO A 147 9.15 6.57 2.95
CA PRO A 147 9.97 5.36 3.10
C PRO A 147 9.37 4.29 4.02
N GLN A 148 8.40 4.65 4.87
CA GLN A 148 7.66 3.74 5.74
C GLN A 148 6.53 2.97 5.03
N THR A 149 6.28 3.25 3.75
CA THR A 149 5.34 2.48 2.94
C THR A 149 5.90 1.10 2.59
N SER A 150 5.03 0.14 2.32
CA SER A 150 5.46 -1.22 1.98
C SER A 150 4.57 -1.84 0.90
N VAL A 151 5.17 -2.75 0.12
CA VAL A 151 4.46 -3.61 -0.82
C VAL A 151 5.07 -5.01 -0.80
N GLU A 152 4.23 -6.04 -0.86
CA GLU A 152 4.62 -7.44 -0.91
C GLU A 152 3.86 -8.16 -2.02
N ALA A 153 4.54 -9.10 -2.68
CA ALA A 153 3.93 -10.00 -3.66
C ALA A 153 3.42 -11.26 -2.96
N ARG A 154 2.14 -11.58 -3.12
CA ARG A 154 1.50 -12.77 -2.57
C ARG A 154 0.98 -13.66 -3.68
N SER A 155 1.53 -14.86 -3.82
CA SER A 155 0.94 -15.88 -4.69
C SER A 155 -0.34 -16.43 -4.05
N ALA A 156 -1.37 -16.63 -4.86
CA ALA A 156 -2.62 -17.27 -4.40
C ALA A 156 -2.39 -18.70 -3.85
N ILE A 157 -1.32 -19.38 -4.25
CA ILE A 157 -0.92 -20.70 -3.71
C ILE A 157 -0.51 -20.58 -2.24
N ASN A 158 0.23 -19.52 -1.87
CA ASN A 158 0.68 -19.33 -0.49
C ASN A 158 -0.46 -18.97 0.47
N ALA A 159 -1.56 -18.38 -0.01
CA ALA A 159 -2.74 -18.11 0.80
C ALA A 159 -3.48 -19.40 1.23
N TRP A 160 -3.32 -20.50 0.49
CA TRP A 160 -3.90 -21.81 0.79
C TRP A 160 -2.98 -22.70 1.63
N THR A 161 -1.66 -22.50 1.58
CA THR A 161 -0.68 -23.29 2.35
C THR A 161 -0.40 -22.74 3.74
N SER A 162 -0.75 -21.50 4.05
CA SER A 162 -0.83 -21.02 5.43
C SER A 162 -2.08 -21.60 6.10
N THR A 163 -2.04 -22.91 6.32
CA THR A 163 -3.11 -23.65 6.97
C THR A 163 -3.36 -23.10 8.37
N ALA A 164 -4.59 -23.29 8.89
CA ALA A 164 -4.95 -22.99 10.27
C ALA A 164 -3.91 -23.52 11.29
N ALA A 165 -3.20 -24.59 10.93
CA ALA A 165 -2.10 -25.15 11.71
C ALA A 165 -0.85 -24.26 11.80
N GLU A 166 -0.49 -23.52 10.75
CA GLU A 166 0.66 -22.60 10.81
C GLU A 166 0.34 -21.31 11.57
N ARG A 167 -0.91 -20.83 11.44
CA ARG A 167 -1.41 -19.72 12.28
C ARG A 167 -1.44 -20.13 13.75
N ALA A 168 -1.89 -21.33 14.07
CA ALA A 168 -1.86 -21.87 15.42
C ALA A 168 -0.44 -22.01 15.97
N LYS A 169 0.53 -22.49 15.16
CA LYS A 169 1.95 -22.55 15.53
C LYS A 169 2.56 -21.17 15.76
N ALA A 170 2.23 -20.18 14.93
CA ALA A 170 2.70 -18.81 15.10
C ALA A 170 2.15 -18.17 16.40
N ILE A 171 0.87 -18.40 16.72
CA ILE A 171 0.24 -17.94 17.96
C ILE A 171 0.87 -18.63 19.18
N ILE A 172 1.09 -19.94 19.14
CA ILE A 172 1.73 -20.71 20.22
C ILE A 172 3.16 -20.22 20.44
N LYS A 173 3.91 -19.96 19.37
CA LYS A 173 5.28 -19.44 19.46
C LYS A 173 5.32 -18.02 20.04
N ALA A 174 4.39 -17.15 19.67
CA ALA A 174 4.27 -15.80 20.24
C ALA A 174 3.95 -15.86 21.76
N ASN A 175 3.01 -16.70 22.15
CA ASN A 175 2.64 -16.88 23.56
C ASN A 175 3.76 -17.53 24.39
N SER A 176 4.57 -18.41 23.81
CA SER A 176 5.71 -19.04 24.52
C SER A 176 6.89 -18.09 24.75
N ILE A 177 6.97 -17.01 23.97
CA ILE A 177 7.97 -15.93 24.19
C ILE A 177 7.53 -15.05 25.34
N LEU A 178 6.24 -14.68 25.40
CA LEU A 178 5.66 -13.88 26.48
C LEU A 178 5.69 -14.54 27.86
N LEU A 179 5.70 -15.88 27.93
CA LEU A 179 5.77 -16.64 29.17
C LEU A 179 7.20 -16.88 29.69
N LYS A 180 8.23 -16.46 28.97
CA LYS A 180 9.64 -16.56 29.40
C LYS A 180 10.21 -15.29 30.00
N GLU A 181 9.44 -14.20 30.03
CA GLU A 181 9.82 -12.90 30.59
C GLU A 181 9.08 -12.58 31.91
N VAL A 182 8.59 -13.62 32.62
CA VAL A 182 8.06 -13.49 34.00
C VAL A 182 8.89 -14.31 34.96
#